data_5a4518327530dd6c1b7a9668f330d54a
#
_entry.id   5a4518327530dd6c1b7a9668f330d54a
#
_cell.length_a   1.000
_cell.length_b   1.000
_cell.length_c   1.000
_cell.angle_alpha   90.00
_cell.angle_beta   90.00
_cell.angle_gamma   90.00
#
_symmetry.space_group_name_H-M   'P 1'
#
loop_
_entity.id
_entity.type
_entity.pdbx_description
1 polymer ?
#
loop_
_entity_poly.entity_id
_entity_poly.type
_entity_poly.pdbx_seq_one_letter_code
_entity_poly.pdbx_strand_id
1 'polypeptide(L)'
;MTFWLPQRIKICDAIFTAIDFESAGTAKGKTDSPVQVGLATWSAKRDLHEPFVSFLHCDQKITWAAQKVHGITTEDLLNAPTLLSLWPVLKKQLNGGPIVAHGHGTEKRFLRAFPGHSFGPWIDTLQLARAAWPREKSHSLGDLCTSLGLDDFCQHAPGKTWHDALYDSLASLALLKHLITQEKLAELPLEVLLHPDTSIWHHSRHQ
;
A
#
# COMPACT_ATOMS: atom_id res chain seq x y z
N MET A 1 -5.59 -7.06 21.86
CA MET A 1 -6.96 -6.62 21.52
C MET A 1 -7.18 -6.98 20.07
N THR A 2 -7.99 -7.99 19.81
CA THR A 2 -8.35 -8.44 18.46
C THR A 2 -9.32 -7.41 17.90
N PHE A 3 -8.94 -6.72 16.81
CA PHE A 3 -9.88 -5.85 16.11
C PHE A 3 -11.03 -6.70 15.59
N TRP A 4 -12.17 -6.54 16.19
CA TRP A 4 -13.43 -6.98 15.64
C TRP A 4 -13.81 -6.00 14.52
N LEU A 5 -13.41 -6.28 13.28
CA LEU A 5 -14.22 -5.81 12.18
C LEU A 5 -15.57 -6.48 12.32
N PRO A 6 -16.70 -5.75 12.25
CA PRO A 6 -18.00 -6.37 12.24
C PRO A 6 -17.97 -7.42 11.12
N GLN A 7 -18.28 -8.66 11.43
CA GLN A 7 -18.16 -9.86 10.58
C GLN A 7 -18.99 -9.81 9.28
N ARG A 8 -19.32 -8.65 8.74
CA ARG A 8 -20.19 -8.50 7.56
C ARG A 8 -19.97 -7.21 6.76
N ILE A 9 -18.84 -6.54 6.88
CA ILE A 9 -18.58 -5.39 5.98
C ILE A 9 -18.38 -5.95 4.58
N LYS A 10 -19.20 -5.54 3.63
CA LYS A 10 -18.99 -5.82 2.22
C LYS A 10 -17.81 -5.01 1.68
N ILE A 11 -17.12 -5.55 0.69
CA ILE A 11 -16.00 -4.86 0.05
C ILE A 11 -16.43 -3.50 -0.52
N CYS A 12 -17.62 -3.39 -1.12
CA CYS A 12 -18.16 -2.13 -1.65
C CYS A 12 -18.43 -1.06 -0.58
N ASP A 13 -18.58 -1.43 0.69
CA ASP A 13 -18.79 -0.50 1.81
C ASP A 13 -17.50 -0.15 2.56
N ALA A 14 -16.40 -0.83 2.27
CA ALA A 14 -15.13 -0.61 2.93
C ALA A 14 -14.42 0.66 2.42
N ILE A 15 -13.58 1.22 3.29
CA ILE A 15 -12.64 2.29 2.96
C ILE A 15 -11.24 1.70 3.08
N PHE A 16 -10.49 1.73 2.00
CA PHE A 16 -9.16 1.14 1.91
C PHE A 16 -8.12 2.26 1.95
N THR A 17 -7.12 2.15 2.81
CA THR A 17 -5.99 3.08 2.81
C THR A 17 -4.73 2.34 2.41
N ALA A 18 -4.12 2.73 1.28
CA ALA A 18 -2.82 2.22 0.89
C ALA A 18 -1.71 3.00 1.59
N ILE A 19 -0.62 2.30 1.84
CA ILE A 19 0.64 2.86 2.33
C ILE A 19 1.81 2.20 1.62
N ASP A 20 2.80 3.02 1.30
CA ASP A 20 4.08 2.59 0.78
C ASP A 20 5.21 3.39 1.41
N PHE A 21 6.41 2.82 1.45
CA PHE A 21 7.62 3.46 1.96
C PHE A 21 8.79 3.28 1.00
N GLU A 22 9.49 4.37 0.73
CA GLU A 22 10.86 4.29 0.21
C GLU A 22 11.87 4.23 1.37
N SER A 23 12.97 3.54 1.14
CA SER A 23 13.95 3.26 2.18
C SER A 23 15.37 3.63 1.81
N ALA A 24 16.21 3.89 2.81
CA ALA A 24 17.63 4.19 2.63
C ALA A 24 18.44 3.01 2.07
N GLY A 25 17.86 1.82 2.10
CA GLY A 25 18.51 0.58 1.72
C GLY A 25 19.36 -0.02 2.84
N THR A 26 19.49 -1.33 2.82
CA THR A 26 20.21 -2.09 3.85
C THR A 26 21.71 -1.87 3.73
N ALA A 27 22.34 -1.32 4.76
CA ALA A 27 23.78 -1.23 4.90
C ALA A 27 24.29 -2.30 5.88
N LYS A 28 25.52 -2.77 5.69
CA LYS A 28 26.12 -3.81 6.56
C LYS A 28 26.06 -3.41 8.05
N GLY A 29 25.42 -4.23 8.85
CA GLY A 29 25.27 -4.03 10.30
C GLY A 29 24.25 -2.96 10.72
N LYS A 30 23.44 -2.46 9.79
CA LYS A 30 22.37 -1.49 10.09
C LYS A 30 21.02 -2.03 9.63
N THR A 31 20.01 -1.68 10.39
CA THR A 31 18.61 -1.89 9.98
C THR A 31 18.26 -0.83 8.94
N ASP A 32 17.51 -1.21 7.93
CA ASP A 32 16.99 -0.28 6.92
C ASP A 32 16.06 0.76 7.56
N SER A 33 16.10 1.97 7.05
CA SER A 33 15.34 3.12 7.56
C SER A 33 14.46 3.73 6.48
N PRO A 34 13.21 4.14 6.78
CA PRO A 34 12.36 4.80 5.80
C PRO A 34 12.84 6.22 5.49
N VAL A 35 12.74 6.63 4.22
CA VAL A 35 13.10 7.97 3.73
C VAL A 35 11.93 8.73 3.11
N GLN A 36 10.87 8.02 2.74
CA GLN A 36 9.62 8.61 2.28
C GLN A 36 8.45 7.72 2.70
N VAL A 37 7.30 8.31 2.94
CA VAL A 37 6.03 7.61 3.14
C VAL A 37 4.96 8.22 2.26
N GLY A 38 4.19 7.37 1.61
CA GLY A 38 3.04 7.75 0.80
C GLY A 38 1.78 7.04 1.29
N LEU A 39 0.66 7.75 1.30
CA LEU A 39 -0.66 7.20 1.60
C LEU A 39 -1.69 7.73 0.61
N ALA A 40 -2.67 6.91 0.31
CA ALA A 40 -3.88 7.30 -0.40
C ALA A 40 -5.05 6.47 0.09
N THR A 41 -6.26 6.97 -0.09
CA THR A 41 -7.48 6.29 0.32
C THR A 41 -8.37 6.05 -0.89
N TRP A 42 -9.06 4.93 -0.92
CA TRP A 42 -10.06 4.58 -1.92
C TRP A 42 -11.32 4.01 -1.28
N SER A 43 -12.45 4.37 -1.84
CA SER A 43 -13.73 3.71 -1.56
C SER A 43 -14.61 3.75 -2.81
N ALA A 44 -15.54 2.81 -2.92
CA ALA A 44 -16.47 2.78 -4.04
C ALA A 44 -17.31 4.07 -4.19
N LYS A 45 -17.50 4.83 -3.09
CA LYS A 45 -18.29 6.07 -3.07
C LYS A 45 -17.51 7.32 -3.45
N ARG A 46 -16.19 7.36 -3.22
CA ARG A 46 -15.40 8.59 -3.38
C ARG A 46 -14.21 8.45 -4.33
N ASP A 47 -14.01 7.24 -4.85
CA ASP A 47 -12.81 6.90 -5.63
C ASP A 47 -11.49 7.22 -4.88
N LEU A 48 -10.39 7.48 -5.58
CA LEU A 48 -9.10 7.80 -4.97
C LEU A 48 -9.13 9.22 -4.34
N HIS A 49 -8.78 9.31 -3.06
CA HIS A 49 -8.82 10.56 -2.29
C HIS A 49 -7.81 10.56 -1.14
N GLU A 50 -7.68 11.72 -0.48
CA GLU A 50 -6.79 11.95 0.66
C GLU A 50 -5.33 11.52 0.40
N PRO A 51 -4.72 11.93 -0.72
CA PRO A 51 -3.32 11.64 -0.96
C PRO A 51 -2.44 12.38 0.05
N PHE A 52 -1.45 11.68 0.58
CA PHE A 52 -0.44 12.23 1.48
C PHE A 52 0.92 11.68 1.12
N VAL A 53 1.94 12.52 1.12
CA VAL A 53 3.33 12.11 0.96
C VAL A 53 4.23 13.00 1.82
N SER A 54 5.24 12.40 2.42
CA SER A 54 6.27 13.11 3.18
C SER A 54 7.62 12.41 3.04
N PHE A 55 8.67 13.19 2.81
CA PHE A 55 10.01 12.72 3.12
C PHE A 55 10.13 12.50 4.63
N LEU A 56 11.11 11.67 5.01
CA LEU A 56 11.35 11.29 6.40
C LEU A 56 12.80 11.54 6.76
N HIS A 57 13.03 12.16 7.91
CA HIS A 57 14.37 12.31 8.44
C HIS A 57 15.01 10.95 8.68
N CYS A 58 16.22 10.79 8.19
CA CYS A 58 16.99 9.56 8.29
C CYS A 58 18.45 9.86 8.60
N ASP A 59 18.95 9.33 9.72
CA ASP A 59 20.38 9.45 10.11
C ASP A 59 21.29 8.49 9.31
N GLN A 60 20.68 7.54 8.60
CA GLN A 60 21.41 6.59 7.80
C GLN A 60 21.69 7.17 6.42
N LYS A 61 22.92 7.03 5.93
CA LYS A 61 23.24 7.37 4.55
C LYS A 61 22.44 6.49 3.60
N ILE A 62 21.74 7.11 2.64
CA ILE A 62 21.05 6.41 1.57
C ILE A 62 22.10 5.65 0.74
N THR A 63 21.85 4.37 0.51
CA THR A 63 22.74 3.56 -0.34
C THR A 63 22.61 4.01 -1.79
N TRP A 64 23.71 3.89 -2.55
CA TRP A 64 23.66 4.20 -3.98
C TRP A 64 22.60 3.40 -4.74
N ALA A 65 22.41 2.13 -4.37
CA ALA A 65 21.39 1.28 -4.98
C ALA A 65 19.97 1.79 -4.72
N ALA A 66 19.65 2.18 -3.50
CA ALA A 66 18.35 2.75 -3.13
C ALA A 66 18.11 4.09 -3.84
N GLN A 67 19.10 5.00 -3.78
CA GLN A 67 19.02 6.29 -4.45
C GLN A 67 18.82 6.16 -5.97
N LYS A 68 19.46 5.18 -6.61
CA LYS A 68 19.26 4.92 -8.04
C LYS A 68 17.83 4.49 -8.36
N VAL A 69 17.13 3.86 -7.44
CA VAL A 69 15.76 3.39 -7.61
C VAL A 69 14.75 4.53 -7.45
N HIS A 70 14.76 5.21 -6.30
CA HIS A 70 13.74 6.21 -5.97
C HIS A 70 14.21 7.67 -6.17
N GLY A 71 15.49 7.92 -6.48
CA GLY A 71 16.04 9.25 -6.75
C GLY A 71 16.17 10.17 -5.54
N ILE A 72 15.70 9.79 -4.35
CA ILE A 72 15.74 10.62 -3.14
C ILE A 72 17.18 10.82 -2.70
N THR A 73 17.54 12.05 -2.39
CA THR A 73 18.87 12.45 -1.95
C THR A 73 18.91 12.78 -0.46
N THR A 74 20.10 12.88 0.12
CA THR A 74 20.28 13.31 1.51
C THR A 74 19.78 14.75 1.72
N GLU A 75 19.90 15.59 0.71
CA GLU A 75 19.45 16.98 0.72
C GLU A 75 17.93 17.09 0.87
N ASP A 76 17.17 16.18 0.24
CA ASP A 76 15.71 16.13 0.37
C ASP A 76 15.24 15.84 1.80
N LEU A 77 16.11 15.19 2.60
CA LEU A 77 15.79 14.75 3.96
C LEU A 77 16.19 15.76 5.06
N LEU A 78 16.97 16.81 4.73
CA LEU A 78 17.57 17.71 5.72
C LEU A 78 16.57 18.32 6.71
N ASN A 79 15.39 18.70 6.24
CA ASN A 79 14.32 19.32 7.05
C ASN A 79 13.08 18.43 7.15
N ALA A 80 13.21 17.16 6.80
CA ALA A 80 12.09 16.23 6.82
C ALA A 80 11.70 15.88 8.27
N PRO A 81 10.41 15.67 8.55
CA PRO A 81 9.95 15.21 9.85
C PRO A 81 10.42 13.79 10.14
N THR A 82 10.56 13.43 11.41
CA THR A 82 10.76 12.03 11.79
C THR A 82 9.49 11.21 11.54
N LEU A 83 9.62 9.90 11.32
CA LEU A 83 8.46 9.02 11.19
C LEU A 83 7.54 9.13 12.42
N LEU A 84 8.10 9.22 13.62
CA LEU A 84 7.32 9.32 14.86
C LEU A 84 6.53 10.63 14.95
N SER A 85 7.04 11.74 14.41
CA SER A 85 6.31 13.02 14.40
C SER A 85 5.09 12.99 13.46
N LEU A 86 5.04 12.08 12.51
CA LEU A 86 3.88 11.88 11.63
C LEU A 86 2.77 11.03 12.25
N TRP A 87 2.93 10.60 13.52
CA TRP A 87 1.93 9.78 14.21
C TRP A 87 0.49 10.30 14.10
N PRO A 88 0.19 11.62 14.30
CA PRO A 88 -1.18 12.12 14.18
C PRO A 88 -1.80 11.89 12.80
N VAL A 89 -1.01 12.08 11.74
CA VAL A 89 -1.45 11.89 10.34
C VAL A 89 -1.67 10.41 10.07
N LEU A 90 -0.66 9.58 10.35
CA LEU A 90 -0.71 8.14 10.13
C LEU A 90 -1.86 7.49 10.93
N LYS A 91 -2.01 7.88 12.19
CA LYS A 91 -3.12 7.39 13.02
C LYS A 91 -4.47 7.75 12.44
N LYS A 92 -4.64 8.99 11.95
CA LYS A 92 -5.89 9.44 11.35
C LYS A 92 -6.25 8.65 10.11
N GLN A 93 -5.29 8.41 9.21
CA GLN A 93 -5.55 7.74 7.92
C GLN A 93 -5.58 6.22 8.03
N LEU A 94 -4.77 5.62 8.92
CA LEU A 94 -4.66 4.16 9.04
C LEU A 94 -5.63 3.55 10.05
N ASN A 95 -6.27 4.36 10.91
CA ASN A 95 -7.29 3.88 11.84
C ASN A 95 -8.68 3.98 11.23
N GLY A 96 -9.25 2.88 10.87
CA GLY A 96 -10.67 2.90 10.44
C GLY A 96 -11.02 1.93 9.33
N GLY A 97 -10.04 1.27 8.76
CA GLY A 97 -10.27 0.32 7.67
C GLY A 97 -9.08 -0.58 7.38
N PRO A 98 -9.23 -1.44 6.37
CA PRO A 98 -8.13 -2.27 5.89
C PRO A 98 -7.01 -1.41 5.30
N ILE A 99 -5.77 -1.83 5.57
CA ILE A 99 -4.57 -1.21 5.03
C ILE A 99 -4.07 -2.06 3.87
N VAL A 100 -3.74 -1.39 2.78
CA VAL A 100 -3.33 -1.99 1.53
C VAL A 100 -1.84 -1.72 1.29
N ALA A 101 -1.10 -2.74 0.87
CA ALA A 101 0.26 -2.57 0.38
C ALA A 101 0.58 -3.67 -0.63
N HIS A 102 1.55 -3.42 -1.50
CA HIS A 102 2.03 -4.42 -2.45
C HIS A 102 3.25 -5.14 -1.88
N GLY A 103 3.00 -6.22 -1.09
CA GLY A 103 4.04 -6.92 -0.34
C GLY A 103 4.34 -6.28 1.02
N HIS A 104 3.35 -6.14 1.86
CA HIS A 104 3.28 -5.37 3.12
C HIS A 104 4.37 -5.61 4.20
N GLY A 105 5.43 -6.35 3.89
CA GLY A 105 6.46 -6.69 4.89
C GLY A 105 7.28 -5.50 5.38
N THR A 106 7.64 -4.60 4.48
CA THR A 106 8.40 -3.38 4.77
C THR A 106 7.56 -2.39 5.57
N GLU A 107 6.33 -2.16 5.17
CA GLU A 107 5.37 -1.24 5.79
C GLU A 107 5.09 -1.66 7.24
N LYS A 108 4.79 -2.92 7.45
CA LYS A 108 4.62 -3.49 8.80
C LYS A 108 5.87 -3.33 9.66
N ARG A 109 7.05 -3.50 9.07
CA ARG A 109 8.33 -3.35 9.78
C ARG A 109 8.55 -1.91 10.25
N PHE A 110 8.36 -0.92 9.37
CA PHE A 110 8.55 0.49 9.72
C PHE A 110 7.49 0.99 10.71
N LEU A 111 6.25 0.56 10.55
CA LEU A 111 5.18 0.94 11.49
C LEU A 111 5.35 0.35 12.90
N ARG A 112 6.23 -0.63 13.11
CA ARG A 112 6.63 -1.08 14.47
C ARG A 112 7.29 0.02 15.31
N ALA A 113 7.75 1.12 14.69
CA ALA A 113 8.23 2.29 15.41
C ALA A 113 7.15 2.91 16.33
N PHE A 114 5.87 2.64 16.07
CA PHE A 114 4.73 3.11 16.86
C PHE A 114 4.29 2.02 17.86
N PRO A 115 4.77 2.03 19.09
CA PRO A 115 4.42 1.00 20.06
C PRO A 115 2.94 1.05 20.41
N GLY A 116 2.32 -0.14 20.54
CA GLY A 116 0.92 -0.26 20.88
C GLY A 116 -0.06 0.11 19.75
N HIS A 117 0.43 0.37 18.52
CA HIS A 117 -0.46 0.50 17.37
C HIS A 117 -1.14 -0.83 17.06
N SER A 118 -2.28 -0.75 16.43
CA SER A 118 -3.07 -1.89 15.99
C SER A 118 -3.54 -1.67 14.55
N PHE A 119 -2.64 -1.19 13.70
CA PHE A 119 -2.91 -0.97 12.30
C PHE A 119 -3.25 -2.27 11.55
N GLY A 120 -4.30 -2.22 10.77
CA GLY A 120 -4.85 -3.35 10.03
C GLY A 120 -6.36 -3.47 10.17
N PRO A 121 -6.97 -4.48 9.55
CA PRO A 121 -6.35 -5.63 8.89
C PRO A 121 -5.58 -5.24 7.62
N TRP A 122 -4.68 -6.12 7.18
CA TRP A 122 -3.81 -5.88 6.04
C TRP A 122 -4.26 -6.66 4.82
N ILE A 123 -4.28 -5.98 3.68
CA ILE A 123 -4.50 -6.56 2.36
C ILE A 123 -3.20 -6.47 1.58
N ASP A 124 -2.71 -7.61 1.13
CA ASP A 124 -1.48 -7.72 0.35
C ASP A 124 -1.83 -7.90 -1.13
N THR A 125 -1.73 -6.82 -1.91
CA THR A 125 -2.07 -6.87 -3.34
C THR A 125 -1.11 -7.75 -4.15
N LEU A 126 0.12 -7.97 -3.69
CA LEU A 126 1.05 -8.92 -4.32
C LEU A 126 0.54 -10.36 -4.18
N GLN A 127 0.08 -10.74 -3.00
CA GLN A 127 -0.49 -12.07 -2.78
C GLN A 127 -1.80 -12.25 -3.54
N LEU A 128 -2.67 -11.24 -3.53
CA LEU A 128 -3.91 -11.25 -4.30
C LEU A 128 -3.65 -11.38 -5.79
N ALA A 129 -2.69 -10.63 -6.34
CA ALA A 129 -2.32 -10.70 -7.75
C ALA A 129 -1.77 -12.08 -8.14
N ARG A 130 -0.92 -12.67 -7.30
CA ARG A 130 -0.42 -14.04 -7.53
C ARG A 130 -1.53 -15.08 -7.56
N ALA A 131 -2.57 -14.89 -6.75
CA ALA A 131 -3.74 -15.77 -6.74
C ALA A 131 -4.66 -15.53 -7.95
N ALA A 132 -4.90 -14.28 -8.32
CA ALA A 132 -5.79 -13.91 -9.42
C ALA A 132 -5.17 -14.18 -10.80
N TRP A 133 -3.89 -13.86 -10.95
CA TRP A 133 -3.18 -13.92 -12.24
C TRP A 133 -1.89 -14.75 -12.16
N PRO A 134 -1.96 -16.06 -11.83
CA PRO A 134 -0.78 -16.90 -11.59
C PRO A 134 0.09 -17.10 -12.84
N ARG A 135 -0.38 -16.71 -14.02
CA ARG A 135 0.36 -16.85 -15.30
C ARG A 135 1.08 -15.57 -15.71
N GLU A 136 0.94 -14.48 -14.95
CA GLU A 136 1.71 -13.26 -15.22
C GLU A 136 3.20 -13.52 -15.07
N LYS A 137 4.00 -12.95 -15.97
CA LYS A 137 5.46 -13.14 -15.99
C LYS A 137 6.14 -12.48 -14.80
N SER A 138 5.57 -11.41 -14.33
CA SER A 138 6.02 -10.64 -13.17
C SER A 138 4.81 -10.23 -12.33
N HIS A 139 5.01 -10.20 -11.03
CA HIS A 139 4.03 -9.67 -10.09
C HIS A 139 4.56 -8.41 -9.40
N SER A 140 5.56 -7.71 -9.98
CA SER A 140 5.90 -6.37 -9.53
C SER A 140 4.75 -5.41 -9.81
N LEU A 141 4.56 -4.39 -8.96
CA LEU A 141 3.43 -3.46 -9.08
C LEU A 141 3.42 -2.76 -10.45
N GLY A 142 4.58 -2.28 -10.91
CA GLY A 142 4.71 -1.59 -12.19
C GLY A 142 4.41 -2.49 -13.40
N ASP A 143 4.91 -3.74 -13.39
CA ASP A 143 4.64 -4.69 -14.48
C ASP A 143 3.16 -5.06 -14.54
N LEU A 144 2.52 -5.28 -13.38
CA LEU A 144 1.09 -5.56 -13.32
C LEU A 144 0.25 -4.39 -13.83
N CYS A 145 0.53 -3.17 -13.36
CA CYS A 145 -0.18 -1.99 -13.85
C CYS A 145 -0.03 -1.82 -15.36
N THR A 146 1.17 -2.05 -15.90
CA THR A 146 1.44 -1.99 -17.34
C THR A 146 0.68 -3.07 -18.11
N SER A 147 0.74 -4.33 -17.65
CA SER A 147 0.07 -5.46 -18.36
C SER A 147 -1.44 -5.37 -18.31
N LEU A 148 -2.00 -4.77 -17.26
CA LEU A 148 -3.44 -4.60 -17.06
C LEU A 148 -3.97 -3.25 -17.56
N GLY A 149 -3.11 -2.36 -18.08
CA GLY A 149 -3.48 -1.03 -18.60
C GLY A 149 -4.01 -0.09 -17.50
N LEU A 150 -3.42 -0.15 -16.31
CA LEU A 150 -3.82 0.67 -15.16
C LEU A 150 -2.93 1.91 -15.06
N ASP A 151 -3.41 3.05 -15.53
CA ASP A 151 -2.72 4.34 -15.51
C ASP A 151 -3.59 5.52 -15.03
N ASP A 152 -4.89 5.34 -14.90
CA ASP A 152 -5.83 6.38 -14.47
C ASP A 152 -5.46 7.02 -13.12
N PHE A 153 -4.76 6.30 -12.24
CA PHE A 153 -4.33 6.82 -10.94
C PHE A 153 -3.25 7.90 -11.04
N CYS A 154 -2.52 7.98 -12.15
CA CYS A 154 -1.43 8.95 -12.37
C CYS A 154 -1.91 10.41 -12.20
N GLN A 155 -3.17 10.71 -12.55
CA GLN A 155 -3.75 12.03 -12.37
C GLN A 155 -3.83 12.50 -10.91
N HIS A 156 -3.80 11.57 -9.94
CA HIS A 156 -3.82 11.86 -8.50
C HIS A 156 -2.43 12.12 -7.90
N ALA A 157 -1.36 11.94 -8.70
CA ALA A 157 0.01 12.21 -8.31
C ALA A 157 0.78 12.89 -9.45
N PRO A 158 0.38 14.13 -9.85
CA PRO A 158 0.99 14.81 -10.99
C PRO A 158 2.49 15.02 -10.77
N GLY A 159 3.28 14.69 -11.80
CA GLY A 159 4.74 14.82 -11.78
C GLY A 159 5.48 13.73 -11.00
N LYS A 160 4.79 12.74 -10.43
CA LYS A 160 5.38 11.58 -9.76
C LYS A 160 5.46 10.39 -10.70
N THR A 161 6.36 9.48 -10.38
CA THR A 161 6.62 8.25 -11.16
C THR A 161 6.83 7.08 -10.22
N TRP A 162 7.06 5.89 -10.77
CA TRP A 162 7.43 4.70 -10.01
C TRP A 162 8.56 4.97 -9.00
N HIS A 163 8.46 4.34 -7.84
CA HIS A 163 9.34 4.54 -6.69
C HIS A 163 9.21 5.92 -6.03
N ASP A 164 8.08 6.59 -6.19
CA ASP A 164 7.59 7.59 -5.24
C ASP A 164 6.49 6.93 -4.39
N ALA A 165 6.62 6.97 -3.08
CA ALA A 165 5.75 6.24 -2.17
C ALA A 165 4.25 6.58 -2.32
N LEU A 166 3.89 7.82 -2.71
CA LEU A 166 2.50 8.15 -3.02
C LEU A 166 2.04 7.51 -4.32
N TYR A 167 2.88 7.55 -5.35
CA TYR A 167 2.57 6.95 -6.64
C TYR A 167 2.31 5.45 -6.50
N ASP A 168 3.17 4.75 -5.77
CA ASP A 168 3.08 3.30 -5.56
C ASP A 168 1.88 2.93 -4.65
N SER A 169 1.55 3.79 -3.67
CA SER A 169 0.31 3.64 -2.89
C SER A 169 -0.95 3.75 -3.76
N LEU A 170 -1.01 4.74 -4.66
CA LEU A 170 -2.12 4.92 -5.60
C LEU A 170 -2.23 3.75 -6.58
N ALA A 171 -1.10 3.28 -7.11
CA ALA A 171 -1.02 2.12 -8.00
C ALA A 171 -1.53 0.85 -7.30
N SER A 172 -1.19 0.66 -6.02
CA SER A 172 -1.67 -0.47 -5.21
C SER A 172 -3.19 -0.46 -5.04
N LEU A 173 -3.81 0.73 -4.87
CA LEU A 173 -5.27 0.87 -4.83
C LEU A 173 -5.91 0.65 -6.19
N ALA A 174 -5.30 1.14 -7.28
CA ALA A 174 -5.79 0.91 -8.64
C ALA A 174 -5.79 -0.58 -8.97
N LEU A 175 -4.71 -1.29 -8.61
CA LEU A 175 -4.62 -2.74 -8.77
C LEU A 175 -5.70 -3.47 -7.95
N LEU A 176 -5.91 -3.09 -6.69
CA LEU A 176 -6.96 -3.66 -5.85
C LEU A 176 -8.36 -3.41 -6.42
N LYS A 177 -8.67 -2.19 -6.84
CA LYS A 177 -9.94 -1.81 -7.49
C LYS A 177 -10.19 -2.64 -8.74
N HIS A 178 -9.17 -2.81 -9.59
CA HIS A 178 -9.24 -3.62 -10.79
C HIS A 178 -9.55 -5.09 -10.47
N LEU A 179 -8.84 -5.67 -9.50
CA LEU A 179 -9.06 -7.05 -9.03
C LEU A 179 -10.49 -7.24 -8.50
N ILE A 180 -10.97 -6.35 -7.63
CA ILE A 180 -12.33 -6.40 -7.10
C ILE A 180 -13.37 -6.40 -8.23
N THR A 181 -13.14 -5.58 -9.25
CA THR A 181 -14.05 -5.45 -10.40
C THR A 181 -14.03 -6.70 -11.28
N GLN A 182 -12.82 -7.14 -11.68
CA GLN A 182 -12.65 -8.31 -12.55
C GLN A 182 -13.19 -9.60 -11.91
N GLU A 183 -12.87 -9.79 -10.62
CA GLU A 183 -13.27 -10.97 -9.87
C GLU A 183 -14.70 -10.88 -9.32
N LYS A 184 -15.42 -9.75 -9.55
CA LYS A 184 -16.79 -9.47 -9.06
C LYS A 184 -16.94 -9.62 -7.55
N LEU A 185 -15.97 -9.13 -6.79
CA LEU A 185 -15.89 -9.33 -5.34
C LEU A 185 -16.66 -8.27 -4.52
N ALA A 186 -17.20 -7.22 -5.14
CA ALA A 186 -17.74 -6.04 -4.46
C ALA A 186 -18.78 -6.36 -3.37
N GLU A 187 -19.63 -7.35 -3.61
CA GLU A 187 -20.71 -7.74 -2.68
C GLU A 187 -20.26 -8.79 -1.64
N LEU A 188 -19.03 -9.29 -1.75
CA LEU A 188 -18.51 -10.28 -0.82
C LEU A 188 -18.03 -9.64 0.49
N PRO A 189 -17.94 -10.42 1.58
CA PRO A 189 -17.33 -9.98 2.82
C PRO A 189 -15.84 -9.60 2.63
N LEU A 190 -15.39 -8.58 3.36
CA LEU A 190 -14.01 -8.07 3.29
C LEU A 190 -12.95 -9.16 3.55
N GLU A 191 -13.29 -10.18 4.33
CA GLU A 191 -12.43 -11.30 4.70
C GLU A 191 -11.85 -12.03 3.47
N VAL A 192 -12.55 -12.03 2.34
CA VAL A 192 -12.05 -12.70 1.10
C VAL A 192 -10.81 -12.02 0.52
N LEU A 193 -10.55 -10.76 0.88
CA LEU A 193 -9.32 -10.03 0.49
C LEU A 193 -8.18 -10.23 1.49
N LEU A 194 -8.48 -10.64 2.72
CA LEU A 194 -7.46 -10.87 3.75
C LEU A 194 -6.76 -12.23 3.58
N HIS A 195 -7.43 -13.16 2.94
CA HIS A 195 -6.95 -14.50 2.70
C HIS A 195 -7.13 -14.82 1.21
N PRO A 196 -6.10 -14.65 0.39
CA PRO A 196 -6.18 -14.83 -1.06
C PRO A 196 -6.37 -16.31 -1.42
N ASP A 197 -7.61 -16.77 -1.34
CA ASP A 197 -8.04 -18.10 -1.77
C ASP A 197 -9.04 -17.97 -2.91
N THR A 198 -8.57 -18.25 -4.13
CA THR A 198 -9.40 -18.17 -5.34
C THR A 198 -10.57 -19.15 -5.35
N SER A 199 -10.54 -20.20 -4.53
CA SER A 199 -11.68 -21.13 -4.42
C SER A 199 -12.93 -20.42 -3.89
N ILE A 200 -12.77 -19.48 -2.95
CA ILE A 200 -13.86 -18.65 -2.44
C ILE A 200 -14.40 -17.73 -3.53
N TRP A 201 -13.52 -17.14 -4.37
CA TRP A 201 -13.93 -16.25 -5.44
C TRP A 201 -14.69 -16.96 -6.55
N HIS A 202 -14.30 -18.18 -6.88
CA HIS A 202 -15.00 -18.99 -7.90
C HIS A 202 -16.39 -19.44 -7.45
N HIS A 203 -16.59 -19.77 -6.19
CA HIS A 203 -17.91 -20.16 -5.68
C HIS A 203 -18.95 -19.03 -5.80
N SER A 204 -18.54 -17.78 -5.58
CA SER A 204 -19.44 -16.63 -5.66
C SER A 204 -19.78 -16.19 -7.10
N ARG A 205 -19.02 -16.63 -8.11
CA ARG A 205 -19.35 -16.36 -9.52
C ARG A 205 -20.47 -17.24 -10.08
N HIS A 206 -20.76 -18.34 -9.41
CA HIS A 206 -21.73 -19.34 -9.85
C HIS A 206 -23.04 -19.33 -9.04
N GLN A 207 -23.16 -18.41 -8.10
CA GLN A 207 -24.41 -18.07 -7.40
C GLN A 207 -25.03 -16.79 -8.00
#